data_892695890a7fbd86beebcbaa6acb159b
#
_entry.id   892695890a7fbd86beebcbaa6acb159b
#
_cell.length_a   1.000
_cell.length_b   1.000
_cell.length_c   1.000
_cell.angle_alpha   90.00
_cell.angle_beta   90.00
_cell.angle_gamma   90.00
#
_symmetry.space_group_name_H-M   'P 1'
#
loop_
_entity.id
_entity.type
_entity.pdbx_description
1 polymer ?
#
loop_
_entity_poly.entity_id
_entity_poly.type
_entity_poly.pdbx_seq_one_letter_code
_entity_poly.pdbx_strand_id
1 'polypeptide(L)'
;MLSSLADFGNMIFLDLYAGTGSLGLEALSRGAKKVIFIEASRKNMSVLKQNIESISPEQKCFELTQDSSVHWLSGFADPGHPCVVFLDPPFSGNEYELILNKLTVLPSIRAGSLIVVESNQARKILFPEALLLLKHRRYGSVTLDILRKQ
;
A
#
# COMPACT_ATOMS: atom_id res chain seq x y z
N MET A 1 6.70 -0.31 -13.86
CA MET A 1 6.96 -1.61 -13.20
C MET A 1 5.67 -2.25 -12.67
N LEU A 2 4.91 -1.57 -11.82
CA LEU A 2 3.63 -2.10 -11.32
C LEU A 2 2.56 -2.21 -12.41
N SER A 3 2.51 -1.28 -13.35
CA SER A 3 1.53 -1.26 -14.45
C SER A 3 1.56 -2.48 -15.37
N SER A 4 2.63 -3.26 -15.37
CA SER A 4 2.69 -4.53 -16.10
C SER A 4 2.13 -5.72 -15.29
N LEU A 5 1.81 -5.51 -14.01
CA LEU A 5 1.37 -6.55 -13.08
C LEU A 5 -0.04 -6.29 -12.52
N ALA A 6 -0.52 -5.06 -12.59
CA ALA A 6 -1.79 -4.64 -12.00
C ALA A 6 -2.69 -3.95 -13.03
N ASP A 7 -3.97 -4.33 -13.04
CA ASP A 7 -5.01 -3.64 -13.78
C ASP A 7 -5.59 -2.52 -12.91
N PHE A 8 -5.05 -1.31 -13.08
CA PHE A 8 -5.42 -0.15 -12.26
C PHE A 8 -6.92 0.13 -12.25
N GLY A 9 -7.59 0.00 -13.40
CA GLY A 9 -9.01 0.30 -13.55
C GLY A 9 -9.94 -0.67 -12.82
N ASN A 10 -9.45 -1.84 -12.46
CA ASN A 10 -10.24 -2.88 -11.80
C ASN A 10 -9.78 -3.21 -10.38
N MET A 11 -8.66 -2.65 -9.92
CA MET A 11 -8.09 -2.97 -8.61
C MET A 11 -8.30 -1.86 -7.58
N ILE A 12 -8.44 -2.27 -6.31
CA ILE A 12 -8.38 -1.41 -5.14
C ILE A 12 -6.93 -1.36 -4.65
N PHE A 13 -6.48 -0.16 -4.32
CA PHE A 13 -5.15 0.11 -3.77
C PHE A 13 -5.28 0.52 -2.31
N LEU A 14 -4.49 -0.09 -1.45
CA LEU A 14 -4.40 0.21 -0.02
C LEU A 14 -3.04 0.88 0.24
N ASP A 15 -3.06 2.17 0.55
CA ASP A 15 -1.85 2.92 0.92
C ASP A 15 -1.76 2.96 2.45
N LEU A 16 -1.07 1.97 3.04
CA LEU A 16 -1.11 1.71 4.48
C LEU A 16 -0.34 2.73 5.32
N TYR A 17 0.62 3.40 4.74
CA TYR A 17 1.42 4.47 5.37
C TYR A 17 1.45 5.65 4.42
N ALA A 18 0.28 6.24 4.19
CA ALA A 18 0.09 7.16 3.07
C ALA A 18 0.97 8.41 3.13
N GLY A 19 1.29 8.89 4.33
CA GLY A 19 2.07 10.11 4.49
C GLY A 19 1.39 11.28 3.78
N THR A 20 2.08 11.89 2.83
CA THR A 20 1.54 12.95 1.97
C THR A 20 0.83 12.43 0.71
N GLY A 21 0.81 11.12 0.51
CA GLY A 21 0.00 10.43 -0.49
C GLY A 21 0.66 10.09 -1.82
N SER A 22 1.99 10.15 -1.95
CA SER A 22 2.69 10.00 -3.24
C SER A 22 2.29 8.74 -4.00
N LEU A 23 2.29 7.57 -3.35
CA LEU A 23 2.01 6.29 -4.01
C LEU A 23 0.53 6.16 -4.40
N GLY A 24 -0.37 6.44 -3.47
CA GLY A 24 -1.81 6.36 -3.72
C GLY A 24 -2.29 7.41 -4.73
N LEU A 25 -1.74 8.62 -4.69
CA LEU A 25 -2.05 9.68 -5.67
C LEU A 25 -1.59 9.30 -7.07
N GLU A 26 -0.41 8.69 -7.20
CA GLU A 26 0.06 8.16 -8.49
C GLU A 26 -0.87 7.06 -9.01
N ALA A 27 -1.36 6.17 -8.13
CA ALA A 27 -2.34 5.16 -8.52
C ALA A 27 -3.65 5.78 -9.00
N LEU A 28 -4.17 6.82 -8.31
CA LEU A 28 -5.35 7.56 -8.76
C LEU A 28 -5.13 8.20 -10.12
N SER A 29 -4.00 8.85 -10.35
CA SER A 29 -3.69 9.52 -11.63
C SER A 29 -3.55 8.53 -12.80
N ARG A 30 -3.22 7.26 -12.50
CA ARG A 30 -3.17 6.15 -13.46
C ARG A 30 -4.50 5.41 -13.62
N GLY A 31 -5.58 5.92 -13.03
CA GLY A 31 -6.91 5.37 -13.20
C GLY A 31 -7.28 4.23 -12.25
N ALA A 32 -6.66 4.15 -11.06
CA ALA A 32 -7.06 3.17 -10.06
C ALA A 32 -8.56 3.25 -9.78
N LYS A 33 -9.22 2.08 -9.71
CA LYS A 33 -10.64 1.99 -9.38
C LYS A 33 -10.96 2.68 -8.06
N LYS A 34 -10.12 2.44 -7.06
CA LYS A 34 -10.23 3.06 -5.75
C LYS A 34 -8.88 3.03 -5.03
N VAL A 35 -8.58 4.07 -4.27
CA VAL A 35 -7.46 4.10 -3.35
C VAL A 35 -7.98 4.38 -1.94
N ILE A 36 -7.57 3.58 -0.98
CA ILE A 36 -7.83 3.79 0.44
C ILE A 36 -6.53 4.22 1.08
N PHE A 37 -6.49 5.45 1.58
CA PHE A 37 -5.34 6.02 2.25
C PHE A 37 -5.49 5.86 3.76
N ILE A 38 -4.53 5.22 4.40
CA ILE A 38 -4.45 5.06 5.85
C ILE A 38 -3.24 5.83 6.35
N GLU A 39 -3.46 6.79 7.23
CA GLU A 39 -2.42 7.64 7.81
C GLU A 39 -2.73 7.95 9.27
N ALA A 40 -1.83 7.63 10.16
CA ALA A 40 -2.01 7.85 11.60
C ALA A 40 -1.74 9.31 12.01
N SER A 41 -0.84 10.01 11.32
CA SER A 41 -0.46 11.39 11.63
C SER A 41 -1.52 12.38 11.16
N ARG A 42 -2.09 13.15 12.08
CA ARG A 42 -3.03 14.24 11.76
C ARG A 42 -2.38 15.28 10.82
N LYS A 43 -1.10 15.59 11.05
CA LYS A 43 -0.34 16.53 10.21
C LYS A 43 -0.24 16.04 8.78
N ASN A 44 0.18 14.79 8.58
CA ASN A 44 0.28 14.20 7.25
C ASN A 44 -1.10 14.08 6.57
N MET A 45 -2.13 13.72 7.32
CA MET A 45 -3.51 13.64 6.81
C MET A 45 -3.99 14.99 6.27
N SER A 46 -3.65 16.10 6.93
CA SER A 46 -3.97 17.45 6.44
C SER A 46 -3.31 17.75 5.11
N VAL A 47 -2.03 17.42 4.96
CA VAL A 47 -1.28 17.59 3.69
C VAL A 47 -1.84 16.67 2.61
N LEU A 48 -2.14 15.41 2.94
CA LEU A 48 -2.74 14.45 2.04
C LEU A 48 -4.07 14.95 1.46
N LYS A 49 -4.94 15.51 2.30
CA LYS A 49 -6.20 16.12 1.86
C LYS A 49 -5.98 17.23 0.83
N GLN A 50 -5.04 18.13 1.09
CA GLN A 50 -4.68 19.21 0.15
C GLN A 50 -4.15 18.64 -1.19
N ASN A 51 -3.30 17.62 -1.13
CA ASN A 51 -2.76 16.97 -2.31
C ASN A 51 -3.85 16.27 -3.14
N ILE A 52 -4.82 15.63 -2.49
CA ILE A 52 -5.97 15.01 -3.19
C ILE A 52 -6.83 16.10 -3.85
N GLU A 53 -7.13 17.19 -3.16
CA GLU A 53 -7.89 18.31 -3.72
C GLU A 53 -7.22 18.89 -4.98
N SER A 54 -5.89 18.92 -5.03
CA SER A 54 -5.15 19.45 -6.18
C SER A 54 -5.32 18.65 -7.46
N ILE A 55 -5.58 17.34 -7.37
CA ILE A 55 -5.84 16.46 -8.54
C ILE A 55 -7.34 16.25 -8.79
N SER A 56 -8.21 16.73 -7.89
CA SER A 56 -9.67 16.70 -8.01
C SER A 56 -10.25 15.37 -8.50
N PRO A 57 -9.92 14.22 -7.83
CA PRO A 57 -10.46 12.94 -8.25
C PRO A 57 -11.95 12.86 -7.92
N GLU A 58 -12.68 11.94 -8.58
CA GLU A 58 -14.05 11.64 -8.20
C GLU A 58 -14.10 11.10 -6.76
N GLN A 59 -15.03 11.60 -5.94
CA GLN A 59 -15.17 11.25 -4.52
C GLN A 59 -15.25 9.74 -4.27
N LYS A 60 -15.86 8.99 -5.18
CA LYS A 60 -15.98 7.51 -5.08
C LYS A 60 -14.68 6.75 -5.30
N CYS A 61 -13.65 7.39 -5.86
CA CYS A 61 -12.39 6.75 -6.21
C CYS A 61 -11.38 6.74 -5.05
N PHE A 62 -11.68 7.36 -3.92
CA PHE A 62 -10.79 7.37 -2.77
C PHE A 62 -11.52 7.37 -1.43
N GLU A 63 -10.83 6.90 -0.41
CA GLU A 63 -11.18 7.01 1.00
C GLU A 63 -9.97 7.48 1.80
N LEU A 64 -10.22 8.28 2.84
CA LEU A 64 -9.23 8.73 3.80
C LEU A 64 -9.57 8.20 5.19
N THR A 65 -8.63 7.53 5.83
CA THR A 65 -8.80 7.00 7.18
C THR A 65 -7.62 7.42 8.06
N GLN A 66 -7.90 8.15 9.13
CA GLN A 66 -6.90 8.49 10.14
C GLN A 66 -6.87 7.39 11.19
N ASP A 67 -5.96 6.43 11.02
CA ASP A 67 -5.79 5.27 11.88
C ASP A 67 -4.39 4.70 11.74
N SER A 68 -4.00 3.82 12.66
CA SER A 68 -2.84 2.97 12.46
C SER A 68 -3.15 1.87 11.44
N SER A 69 -2.18 1.51 10.61
CA SER A 69 -2.35 0.47 9.59
C SER A 69 -2.68 -0.89 10.19
N VAL A 70 -2.07 -1.21 11.33
CA VAL A 70 -2.31 -2.49 12.05
C VAL A 70 -3.76 -2.59 12.53
N HIS A 71 -4.27 -1.52 13.13
CA HIS A 71 -5.65 -1.47 13.63
C HIS A 71 -6.65 -1.52 12.47
N TRP A 72 -6.46 -0.67 11.48
CA TRP A 72 -7.35 -0.58 10.31
C TRP A 72 -7.45 -1.91 9.55
N LEU A 73 -6.32 -2.59 9.30
CA LEU A 73 -6.30 -3.89 8.62
C LEU A 73 -7.13 -4.95 9.34
N SER A 74 -7.23 -4.89 10.67
CA SER A 74 -8.03 -5.85 11.45
C SER A 74 -9.53 -5.76 11.16
N GLY A 75 -10.01 -4.60 10.71
CA GLY A 75 -11.40 -4.35 10.34
C GLY A 75 -11.65 -4.31 8.83
N PHE A 76 -10.61 -4.49 8.00
CA PHE A 76 -10.76 -4.41 6.55
C PHE A 76 -11.59 -5.57 6.01
N ALA A 77 -12.75 -5.24 5.43
CA ALA A 77 -13.63 -6.21 4.82
C ALA A 77 -13.08 -6.73 3.49
N ASP A 78 -13.36 -8.01 3.19
CA ASP A 78 -12.95 -8.63 1.94
C ASP A 78 -13.58 -7.91 0.73
N PRO A 79 -12.77 -7.33 -0.17
CA PRO A 79 -13.27 -6.62 -1.35
C PRO A 79 -13.81 -7.53 -2.46
N GLY A 80 -13.72 -8.85 -2.28
CA GLY A 80 -14.17 -9.84 -3.26
C GLY A 80 -13.17 -10.16 -4.38
N HIS A 81 -12.04 -9.46 -4.44
CA HIS A 81 -10.99 -9.64 -5.46
C HIS A 81 -9.62 -9.26 -4.90
N PRO A 82 -8.51 -9.67 -5.55
CA PRO A 82 -7.17 -9.24 -5.17
C PRO A 82 -7.03 -7.70 -5.18
N CYS A 83 -6.16 -7.18 -4.33
CA CYS A 83 -5.85 -5.76 -4.22
C CYS A 83 -4.35 -5.50 -4.36
N VAL A 84 -3.97 -4.23 -4.43
CA VAL A 84 -2.58 -3.78 -4.34
C VAL A 84 -2.38 -3.08 -3.00
N VAL A 85 -1.37 -3.48 -2.26
CA VAL A 85 -1.02 -2.90 -0.97
C VAL A 85 0.32 -2.17 -1.10
N PHE A 86 0.35 -0.88 -0.81
CA PHE A 86 1.59 -0.12 -0.67
C PHE A 86 2.03 -0.14 0.80
N LEU A 87 3.30 -0.46 1.02
CA LEU A 87 3.92 -0.60 2.32
C LEU A 87 5.22 0.20 2.39
N ASP A 88 5.16 1.35 3.05
CA ASP A 88 6.30 2.24 3.32
C ASP A 88 6.23 2.75 4.76
N PRO A 89 6.38 1.87 5.77
CA PRO A 89 6.33 2.26 7.17
C PRO A 89 7.54 3.11 7.56
N PRO A 90 7.45 3.88 8.66
CA PRO A 90 8.60 4.63 9.18
C PRO A 90 9.76 3.69 9.47
N PHE A 91 11.00 4.18 9.24
CA PHE A 91 12.24 3.38 9.23
C PHE A 91 12.65 2.77 10.58
N SER A 92 11.93 3.04 11.66
CA SER A 92 12.21 2.51 12.99
C SER A 92 11.28 1.36 13.36
N GLY A 93 11.84 0.27 13.90
CA GLY A 93 11.08 -0.82 14.46
C GLY A 93 10.88 -2.03 13.53
N ASN A 94 9.96 -2.91 13.89
CA ASN A 94 9.65 -4.17 13.22
C ASN A 94 8.33 -4.13 12.44
N GLU A 95 7.90 -2.95 12.02
CA GLU A 95 6.58 -2.77 11.38
C GLU A 95 6.48 -3.51 10.04
N TYR A 96 7.57 -3.61 9.26
CA TYR A 96 7.56 -4.39 8.02
C TYR A 96 7.15 -5.83 8.26
N GLU A 97 7.84 -6.50 9.19
CA GLU A 97 7.60 -7.91 9.49
C GLU A 97 6.20 -8.12 10.07
N LEU A 98 5.78 -7.21 10.96
CA LEU A 98 4.45 -7.25 11.58
C LEU A 98 3.33 -7.15 10.53
N ILE A 99 3.41 -6.16 9.65
CA ILE A 99 2.41 -5.94 8.60
C ILE A 99 2.45 -7.06 7.55
N LEU A 100 3.65 -7.46 7.10
CA LEU A 100 3.78 -8.51 6.10
C LEU A 100 3.17 -9.83 6.60
N ASN A 101 3.48 -10.22 7.85
CA ASN A 101 2.86 -11.40 8.44
C ASN A 101 1.33 -11.25 8.56
N LYS A 102 0.83 -10.08 8.97
CA LYS A 102 -0.61 -9.82 9.03
C LYS A 102 -1.27 -9.94 7.66
N LEU A 103 -0.68 -9.41 6.61
CA LEU A 103 -1.21 -9.51 5.25
C LEU A 103 -1.31 -10.96 4.75
N THR A 104 -0.41 -11.85 5.19
CA THR A 104 -0.47 -13.26 4.78
C THR A 104 -1.64 -14.01 5.37
N VAL A 105 -2.07 -13.68 6.59
CA VAL A 105 -3.12 -14.40 7.32
C VAL A 105 -4.51 -13.79 7.15
N LEU A 106 -4.62 -12.53 6.71
CA LEU A 106 -5.92 -11.87 6.51
C LEU A 106 -6.65 -12.41 5.28
N PRO A 107 -7.87 -12.96 5.44
CA PRO A 107 -8.68 -13.42 4.29
C PRO A 107 -9.07 -12.30 3.34
N SER A 108 -9.22 -11.07 3.85
CA SER A 108 -9.54 -9.87 3.04
C SER A 108 -8.41 -9.47 2.08
N ILE A 109 -7.20 -9.93 2.32
CA ILE A 109 -6.08 -9.80 1.38
C ILE A 109 -5.99 -11.13 0.62
N ARG A 110 -6.70 -11.24 -0.47
CA ARG A 110 -6.85 -12.49 -1.24
C ARG A 110 -5.55 -12.91 -1.91
N ALA A 111 -5.43 -14.21 -2.18
CA ALA A 111 -4.38 -14.74 -3.06
C ALA A 111 -4.39 -14.00 -4.41
N GLY A 112 -3.21 -13.72 -4.95
CA GLY A 112 -3.04 -12.87 -6.13
C GLY A 112 -2.90 -11.37 -5.83
N SER A 113 -3.15 -10.93 -4.59
CA SER A 113 -2.88 -9.54 -4.19
C SER A 113 -1.38 -9.23 -4.30
N LEU A 114 -1.07 -8.01 -4.73
CA LEU A 114 0.29 -7.51 -4.85
C LEU A 114 0.63 -6.64 -3.62
N ILE A 115 1.81 -6.84 -3.07
CA ILE A 115 2.34 -6.02 -1.99
C ILE A 115 3.59 -5.31 -2.53
N VAL A 116 3.57 -4.00 -2.55
CA VAL A 116 4.66 -3.14 -2.99
C VAL A 116 5.34 -2.58 -1.75
N VAL A 117 6.55 -3.05 -1.50
CA VAL A 117 7.34 -2.68 -0.31
C VAL A 117 8.41 -1.69 -0.74
N GLU A 118 8.35 -0.48 -0.19
CA GLU A 118 9.42 0.50 -0.27
C GLU A 118 10.26 0.44 1.00
N SER A 119 11.57 0.38 0.87
CA SER A 119 12.48 0.31 2.02
C SER A 119 13.82 0.97 1.73
N ASN A 120 14.57 1.29 2.79
CA ASN A 120 15.96 1.72 2.66
C ASN A 120 16.85 0.50 2.39
N GLN A 121 17.83 0.64 1.50
CA GLN A 121 18.80 -0.43 1.15
C GLN A 121 19.54 -1.04 2.35
N ALA A 122 19.77 -0.26 3.41
CA ALA A 122 20.44 -0.74 4.62
C ALA A 122 19.60 -1.76 5.40
N ARG A 123 18.28 -1.83 5.14
CA ARG A 123 17.36 -2.72 5.83
C ARG A 123 17.19 -4.04 5.09
N LYS A 124 17.52 -5.14 5.77
CA LYS A 124 17.17 -6.49 5.29
C LYS A 124 15.81 -6.88 5.85
N ILE A 125 14.82 -7.02 4.96
CA ILE A 125 13.46 -7.47 5.30
C ILE A 125 13.37 -8.96 4.99
N LEU A 126 12.85 -9.74 5.95
CA LEU A 126 12.53 -11.14 5.74
C LEU A 126 11.08 -11.25 5.26
N PHE A 127 10.89 -11.71 4.04
CA PHE A 127 9.55 -11.91 3.49
C PHE A 127 8.99 -13.27 3.93
N PRO A 128 7.73 -13.32 4.42
CA PRO A 128 7.04 -14.58 4.69
C PRO A 128 6.97 -15.48 3.45
N GLU A 129 7.06 -16.80 3.62
CA GLU A 129 7.02 -17.78 2.52
C GLU A 129 5.74 -17.70 1.67
N ALA A 130 4.63 -17.27 2.27
CA ALA A 130 3.37 -17.04 1.56
C ALA A 130 3.39 -15.85 0.59
N LEU A 131 4.49 -15.09 0.54
CA LEU A 131 4.70 -13.95 -0.35
C LEU A 131 5.80 -14.26 -1.35
N LEU A 132 5.43 -14.44 -2.62
CA LEU A 132 6.37 -14.68 -3.70
C LEU A 132 6.95 -13.36 -4.20
N LEU A 133 8.26 -13.19 -4.11
CA LEU A 133 8.96 -12.04 -4.69
C LEU A 133 8.92 -12.11 -6.22
N LEU A 134 8.26 -11.12 -6.85
CA LEU A 134 8.15 -11.02 -8.30
C LEU A 134 9.20 -10.09 -8.90
N LYS A 135 9.47 -8.98 -8.25
CA LYS A 135 10.42 -7.96 -8.72
C LYS A 135 11.16 -7.32 -7.57
N HIS A 136 12.43 -7.01 -7.81
CA HIS A 136 13.31 -6.27 -6.92
C HIS A 136 14.02 -5.18 -7.72
N ARG A 137 14.00 -3.95 -7.27
CA ARG A 137 14.65 -2.80 -7.90
C ARG A 137 15.29 -1.90 -6.87
N ARG A 138 16.41 -1.30 -7.23
CA ARG A 138 17.13 -0.30 -6.45
C ARG A 138 17.11 1.03 -7.16
N TYR A 139 16.78 2.08 -6.42
CA TYR A 139 16.77 3.47 -6.87
C TYR A 139 17.53 4.32 -5.84
N GLY A 140 18.83 4.60 -6.07
CA GLY A 140 19.65 5.30 -5.08
C GLY A 140 19.71 4.51 -3.76
N SER A 141 19.27 5.10 -2.66
CA SER A 141 19.20 4.48 -1.32
C SER A 141 17.89 3.70 -1.06
N VAL A 142 16.95 3.73 -2.01
CA VAL A 142 15.63 3.11 -1.88
C VAL A 142 15.57 1.80 -2.63
N THR A 143 14.95 0.81 -2.01
CA THR A 143 14.62 -0.48 -2.63
C THR A 143 13.10 -0.59 -2.79
N LEU A 144 12.67 -1.08 -3.93
CA LEU A 144 11.28 -1.40 -4.23
C LEU A 144 11.15 -2.89 -4.53
N ASP A 145 10.38 -3.58 -3.71
CA ASP A 145 10.05 -4.99 -3.88
C ASP A 145 8.58 -5.17 -4.19
N ILE A 146 8.27 -5.98 -5.19
CA ILE A 146 6.88 -6.37 -5.49
C ILE A 146 6.73 -7.86 -5.19
N LEU A 147 5.82 -8.14 -4.26
CA LEU A 147 5.48 -9.47 -3.78
C LEU A 147 4.06 -9.81 -4.22
N ARG A 148 3.79 -11.09 -4.42
CA ARG A 148 2.43 -11.61 -4.66
C ARG A 148 2.05 -12.58 -3.56
N LYS A 149 0.89 -12.39 -2.96
CA LYS A 149 0.31 -13.36 -2.03
C LYS A 149 -0.11 -14.64 -2.77
N GLN A 150 0.37 -15.78 -2.26
CA GLN A 150 0.05 -17.11 -2.76
C GLN A 150 -1.26 -17.67 -2.16
#